data_735fce4a8fcc27d19b1800fb72e5bf9a
#
_entry.id   735fce4a8fcc27d19b1800fb72e5bf9a
#
_cell.length_a   1.000
_cell.length_b   1.000
_cell.length_c   1.000
_cell.angle_alpha   90.00
_cell.angle_beta   90.00
_cell.angle_gamma   90.00
#
_symmetry.space_group_name_H-M   'P 1'
#
loop_
_entity.id
_entity.type
_entity.pdbx_description
1 polymer ?
#
loop_
_entity_poly.entity_id
_entity_poly.type
_entity_poly.pdbx_seq_one_letter_code
_entity_poly.pdbx_strand_id
1 'polypeptide(L)'
;MEHREIRAALDRHWAASDANDFEAEHQIYQEDAVLEYPQSGERIRGRHNIQASRFAQPNKKRFTVRRILGAADLWITELVLTYDGQPSYTVSIMEFRDGKVVRETQYFGDPFEPGLSRVQWVERMH
;
A
#
# COMPACT_ATOMS: atom_id res chain seq x y z
N MET A 1 -7.89 -14.05 13.84
CA MET A 1 -6.71 -13.30 14.27
C MET A 1 -7.17 -11.99 14.90
N GLU A 2 -6.56 -11.59 16.00
CA GLU A 2 -6.98 -10.39 16.69
C GLU A 2 -6.45 -9.12 16.00
N HIS A 3 -7.14 -7.99 16.22
CA HIS A 3 -6.75 -6.69 15.66
C HIS A 3 -5.30 -6.34 15.96
N ARG A 4 -4.84 -6.62 17.18
CA ARG A 4 -3.48 -6.32 17.60
C ARG A 4 -2.45 -7.07 16.76
N GLU A 5 -2.73 -8.33 16.44
CA GLU A 5 -1.82 -9.16 15.66
C GLU A 5 -1.77 -8.71 14.21
N ILE A 6 -2.92 -8.36 13.64
CA ILE A 6 -2.97 -7.83 12.27
C ILE A 6 -2.25 -6.48 12.20
N ARG A 7 -2.48 -5.60 13.19
CA ARG A 7 -1.80 -4.31 13.22
C ARG A 7 -0.29 -4.48 13.32
N ALA A 8 0.17 -5.41 14.15
CA ALA A 8 1.60 -5.69 14.26
C ALA A 8 2.18 -6.23 12.94
N ALA A 9 1.45 -7.11 12.25
CA ALA A 9 1.86 -7.62 10.95
C ALA A 9 1.95 -6.50 9.91
N LEU A 10 0.99 -5.57 9.91
CA LEU A 10 1.02 -4.41 9.02
C LEU A 10 2.18 -3.48 9.34
N ASP A 11 2.45 -3.23 10.61
CA ASP A 11 3.59 -2.39 11.01
C ASP A 11 4.91 -3.00 10.51
N ARG A 12 5.09 -4.31 10.64
CA ARG A 12 6.27 -5.01 10.13
C ARG A 12 6.34 -4.93 8.60
N HIS A 13 5.21 -5.12 7.94
CA HIS A 13 5.14 -5.07 6.48
C HIS A 13 5.59 -3.70 5.95
N TRP A 14 5.03 -2.63 6.47
CA TRP A 14 5.36 -1.29 5.99
C TRP A 14 6.78 -0.87 6.35
N ALA A 15 7.29 -1.31 7.51
CA ALA A 15 8.68 -1.08 7.87
C ALA A 15 9.63 -1.79 6.90
N ALA A 16 9.32 -3.02 6.52
CA ALA A 16 10.11 -3.77 5.54
C ALA A 16 10.03 -3.13 4.16
N SER A 17 8.85 -2.65 3.77
CA SER A 17 8.65 -1.93 2.52
C SER A 17 9.56 -0.70 2.45
N ASP A 18 9.56 0.09 3.50
CA ASP A 18 10.37 1.32 3.57
C ASP A 18 11.87 1.01 3.55
N ALA A 19 12.27 -0.11 4.14
CA ALA A 19 13.66 -0.55 4.16
C ALA A 19 14.08 -1.24 2.85
N ASN A 20 13.15 -1.43 1.91
CA ASN A 20 13.36 -2.18 0.66
C ASN A 20 13.81 -3.62 0.93
N ASP A 21 13.30 -4.21 2.01
CA ASP A 21 13.50 -5.62 2.35
C ASP A 21 12.37 -6.42 1.72
N PHE A 22 12.55 -6.79 0.46
CA PHE A 22 11.49 -7.41 -0.35
C PHE A 22 11.03 -8.75 0.21
N GLU A 23 11.94 -9.53 0.78
CA GLU A 23 11.58 -10.83 1.36
C GLU A 23 10.68 -10.64 2.59
N ALA A 24 11.10 -9.80 3.54
CA ALA A 24 10.32 -9.55 4.74
C ALA A 24 9.00 -8.86 4.41
N GLU A 25 9.00 -7.92 3.45
CA GLU A 25 7.81 -7.21 3.03
C GLU A 25 6.69 -8.16 2.58
N HIS A 26 7.05 -9.23 1.87
CA HIS A 26 6.06 -10.11 1.26
C HIS A 26 5.67 -11.32 2.12
N GLN A 27 6.18 -11.39 3.36
CA GLN A 27 5.77 -12.44 4.30
C GLN A 27 4.30 -12.35 4.71
N ILE A 28 3.70 -11.17 4.61
CA ILE A 28 2.30 -10.94 5.00
C ILE A 28 1.30 -11.63 4.06
N TYR A 29 1.71 -11.98 2.83
CA TYR A 29 0.81 -12.52 1.81
C TYR A 29 0.73 -14.04 1.88
N GLN A 30 -0.47 -14.57 1.61
CA GLN A 30 -0.60 -16.00 1.29
C GLN A 30 0.06 -16.30 -0.05
N GLU A 31 0.42 -17.57 -0.27
CA GLU A 31 1.09 -17.97 -1.50
C GLU A 31 0.27 -17.65 -2.75
N ASP A 32 -1.05 -17.79 -2.65
CA ASP A 32 -1.98 -17.55 -3.76
C ASP A 32 -2.64 -16.17 -3.70
N ALA A 33 -2.08 -15.23 -2.94
CA ALA A 33 -2.62 -13.88 -2.81
C ALA A 33 -2.72 -13.20 -4.17
N VAL A 34 -3.67 -12.26 -4.26
CA VAL A 34 -3.91 -11.49 -5.48
C VAL A 34 -3.72 -10.01 -5.17
N LEU A 35 -2.97 -9.32 -6.01
CA LEU A 35 -2.81 -7.87 -5.96
C LEU A 35 -3.53 -7.27 -7.16
N GLU A 36 -4.38 -6.29 -6.90
CA GLU A 36 -5.18 -5.63 -7.94
C GLU A 36 -4.88 -4.15 -8.03
N TYR A 37 -4.74 -3.66 -9.25
CA TYR A 37 -4.57 -2.25 -9.58
C TYR A 37 -5.76 -1.80 -10.42
N PRO A 38 -6.88 -1.35 -9.79
CA PRO A 38 -8.08 -0.99 -10.56
C PRO A 38 -7.85 0.14 -11.57
N GLN A 39 -6.94 1.06 -11.28
CA GLN A 39 -6.68 2.20 -12.16
C GLN A 39 -6.13 1.78 -13.52
N SER A 40 -5.34 0.71 -13.57
CA SER A 40 -4.81 0.18 -14.83
C SER A 40 -5.56 -1.07 -15.31
N GLY A 41 -6.41 -1.64 -14.45
CA GLY A 41 -7.11 -2.88 -14.76
C GLY A 41 -6.24 -4.12 -14.67
N GLU A 42 -5.12 -4.05 -13.96
CA GLU A 42 -4.17 -5.15 -13.86
C GLU A 42 -4.37 -5.95 -12.59
N ARG A 43 -4.01 -7.22 -12.66
CA ARG A 43 -4.02 -8.14 -11.52
C ARG A 43 -2.76 -8.99 -11.56
N ILE A 44 -2.14 -9.18 -10.40
CA ILE A 44 -0.99 -10.06 -10.25
C ILE A 44 -1.40 -11.17 -9.29
N ARG A 45 -1.19 -12.42 -9.72
CA ARG A 45 -1.53 -13.59 -8.90
C ARG A 45 -0.28 -14.23 -8.32
N GLY A 46 -0.34 -14.51 -7.02
CA GLY A 46 0.68 -15.24 -6.30
C GLY A 46 1.73 -14.36 -5.66
N ARG A 47 2.09 -14.72 -4.41
CA ARG A 47 3.09 -13.98 -3.64
C ARG A 47 4.41 -13.83 -4.39
N HIS A 48 4.87 -14.89 -5.04
CA HIS A 48 6.11 -14.86 -5.79
C HIS A 48 6.08 -13.81 -6.91
N ASN A 49 4.99 -13.75 -7.67
CA ASN A 49 4.85 -12.79 -8.76
C ASN A 49 4.69 -11.36 -8.23
N ILE A 50 3.98 -11.18 -7.12
CA ILE A 50 3.84 -9.86 -6.49
C ILE A 50 5.22 -9.35 -6.09
N GLN A 51 6.00 -10.17 -5.42
CA GLN A 51 7.36 -9.78 -5.00
C GLN A 51 8.26 -9.48 -6.19
N ALA A 52 8.24 -10.34 -7.21
CA ALA A 52 9.05 -10.18 -8.40
C ALA A 52 8.72 -8.88 -9.14
N SER A 53 7.43 -8.54 -9.24
CA SER A 53 6.99 -7.31 -9.92
C SER A 53 7.48 -6.06 -9.18
N ARG A 54 7.46 -6.10 -7.85
CA ARG A 54 7.92 -4.97 -7.04
C ARG A 54 9.43 -4.85 -7.07
N PHE A 55 10.14 -5.96 -7.08
CA PHE A 55 11.59 -5.95 -7.23
C PHE A 55 12.03 -5.41 -8.59
N ALA A 56 11.24 -5.67 -9.64
CA ALA A 56 11.54 -5.22 -11.00
C ALA A 56 11.33 -3.70 -11.19
N GLN A 57 10.59 -3.06 -10.30
CA GLN A 57 10.36 -1.61 -10.36
C GLN A 57 11.68 -0.89 -10.05
N PRO A 58 12.23 -0.09 -10.97
CA PRO A 58 13.61 0.39 -10.88
C PRO A 58 13.84 1.54 -9.92
N ASN A 59 12.79 2.26 -9.51
CA ASN A 59 12.94 3.47 -8.71
C ASN A 59 13.12 3.12 -7.24
N LYS A 60 13.90 3.95 -6.53
CA LYS A 60 14.06 3.80 -5.09
C LYS A 60 12.76 4.19 -4.40
N LYS A 61 12.20 3.25 -3.64
CA LYS A 61 10.93 3.46 -2.95
C LYS A 61 11.14 3.79 -1.48
N ARG A 62 10.35 4.75 -0.98
CA ARG A 62 10.22 5.02 0.45
C ARG A 62 8.73 5.08 0.76
N PHE A 63 8.37 4.66 1.96
CA PHE A 63 6.99 4.53 2.40
C PHE A 63 6.80 5.29 3.71
N THR A 64 5.83 6.20 3.74
CA THR A 64 5.45 6.93 4.95
C THR A 64 3.99 6.65 5.24
N VAL A 65 3.72 5.84 6.25
CA VAL A 65 2.35 5.50 6.65
C VAL A 65 1.74 6.69 7.39
N ARG A 66 0.56 7.11 6.95
CA ARG A 66 -0.19 8.18 7.62
C ARG A 66 -1.15 7.61 8.65
N ARG A 67 -1.87 6.54 8.30
CA ARG A 67 -2.77 5.86 9.25
C ARG A 67 -3.14 4.48 8.74
N ILE A 68 -3.49 3.63 9.69
CA ILE A 68 -3.98 2.28 9.43
C ILE A 68 -5.31 2.15 10.14
N LEU A 69 -6.34 1.76 9.41
CA LEU A 69 -7.68 1.57 9.93
C LEU A 69 -8.18 0.19 9.51
N GLY A 70 -8.92 -0.46 10.38
CA GLY A 70 -9.50 -1.74 9.99
C GLY A 70 -10.30 -2.39 11.09
N ALA A 71 -11.00 -3.44 10.71
CA ALA A 71 -11.75 -4.29 11.61
C ALA A 71 -11.94 -5.64 10.93
N ALA A 72 -11.95 -6.71 11.74
CA ALA A 72 -12.10 -8.07 11.24
C ALA A 72 -11.05 -8.37 10.16
N ASP A 73 -11.47 -8.73 8.95
CA ASP A 73 -10.58 -9.16 7.89
C ASP A 73 -10.21 -8.07 6.89
N LEU A 74 -10.71 -6.83 7.09
CA LEU A 74 -10.50 -5.75 6.13
C LEU A 74 -9.71 -4.62 6.77
N TRP A 75 -8.55 -4.28 6.17
CA TRP A 75 -7.65 -3.28 6.70
C TRP A 75 -7.18 -2.33 5.61
N ILE A 76 -7.19 -1.04 5.92
CA ILE A 76 -6.87 0.02 4.98
C ILE A 76 -5.68 0.80 5.53
N THR A 77 -4.66 0.99 4.70
CA THR A 77 -3.51 1.84 5.01
C THR A 77 -3.48 3.01 4.06
N GLU A 78 -3.42 4.21 4.61
CA GLU A 78 -3.18 5.44 3.86
C GLU A 78 -1.72 5.80 4.02
N LEU A 79 -1.01 5.99 2.91
CA LEU A 79 0.42 6.24 2.94
C LEU A 79 0.86 7.14 1.79
N VAL A 80 2.05 7.72 1.96
CA VAL A 80 2.74 8.39 0.86
C VAL A 80 3.90 7.49 0.44
N LEU A 81 3.87 7.05 -0.79
CA LEU A 81 4.93 6.26 -1.40
C LEU A 81 5.72 7.18 -2.31
N THR A 82 7.05 7.22 -2.14
CA THR A 82 7.88 8.01 -3.05
C THR A 82 8.69 7.08 -3.96
N TYR A 83 8.79 7.49 -5.22
CA TYR A 83 9.64 6.85 -6.22
C TYR A 83 10.72 7.85 -6.59
N ASP A 84 11.96 7.58 -6.14
CA ASP A 84 13.09 8.52 -6.32
C ASP A 84 12.72 9.94 -5.85
N GLY A 85 12.02 10.00 -4.70
CA GLY A 85 11.61 11.26 -4.10
C GLY A 85 10.31 11.85 -4.64
N GLN A 86 9.73 11.30 -5.71
CA GLN A 86 8.46 11.80 -6.26
C GLN A 86 7.29 11.12 -5.54
N PRO A 87 6.39 11.91 -4.91
CA PRO A 87 5.33 11.33 -4.09
C PRO A 87 4.18 10.75 -4.91
N SER A 88 3.63 9.66 -4.40
CA SER A 88 2.37 9.09 -4.84
C SER A 88 1.51 8.89 -3.59
N TYR A 89 0.31 9.47 -3.59
CA TYR A 89 -0.63 9.31 -2.49
C TYR A 89 -1.36 7.99 -2.69
N THR A 90 -1.15 7.07 -1.77
CA THR A 90 -1.47 5.66 -1.98
C THR A 90 -2.42 5.17 -0.91
N VAL A 91 -3.37 4.33 -1.33
CA VAL A 91 -4.26 3.60 -0.43
C VAL A 91 -4.10 2.11 -0.73
N SER A 92 -3.82 1.34 0.32
CA SER A 92 -3.74 -0.12 0.26
C SER A 92 -4.91 -0.68 1.05
N ILE A 93 -5.71 -1.52 0.39
CA ILE A 93 -6.85 -2.20 1.00
C ILE A 93 -6.51 -3.69 1.03
N MET A 94 -6.35 -4.24 2.22
CA MET A 94 -5.96 -5.64 2.39
C MET A 94 -7.07 -6.45 3.02
N GLU A 95 -7.35 -7.60 2.43
CA GLU A 95 -8.30 -8.59 2.94
C GLU A 95 -7.49 -9.77 3.48
N PHE A 96 -7.75 -10.13 4.73
CA PHE A 96 -7.01 -11.18 5.43
C PHE A 96 -7.85 -12.45 5.55
N ARG A 97 -7.16 -13.59 5.55
CA ARG A 97 -7.72 -14.89 5.91
C ARG A 97 -6.64 -15.67 6.64
N ASP A 98 -6.98 -16.20 7.81
CA ASP A 98 -6.05 -16.99 8.62
C ASP A 98 -4.73 -16.25 8.87
N GLY A 99 -4.82 -14.95 9.13
CA GLY A 99 -3.69 -14.10 9.48
C GLY A 99 -2.80 -13.66 8.33
N LYS A 100 -3.18 -13.97 7.09
CA LYS A 100 -2.40 -13.58 5.89
C LYS A 100 -3.29 -12.86 4.90
N VAL A 101 -2.68 -12.00 4.10
CA VAL A 101 -3.39 -11.27 3.05
C VAL A 101 -3.72 -12.21 1.91
N VAL A 102 -4.99 -12.29 1.53
CA VAL A 102 -5.46 -13.05 0.37
C VAL A 102 -5.70 -12.14 -0.83
N ARG A 103 -5.99 -10.86 -0.58
CA ARG A 103 -6.20 -9.87 -1.64
C ARG A 103 -5.73 -8.52 -1.15
N GLU A 104 -5.01 -7.82 -2.00
CA GLU A 104 -4.69 -6.41 -1.80
C GLU A 104 -5.14 -5.62 -3.00
N THR A 105 -5.80 -4.49 -2.75
CA THR A 105 -6.18 -3.52 -3.79
C THR A 105 -5.43 -2.24 -3.52
N GLN A 106 -4.75 -1.70 -4.52
CA GLN A 106 -4.00 -0.46 -4.36
C GLN A 106 -4.46 0.59 -5.36
N TYR A 107 -4.58 1.82 -4.85
CA TYR A 107 -4.84 3.02 -5.64
C TYR A 107 -3.70 4.00 -5.44
N PHE A 108 -3.29 4.66 -6.52
CA PHE A 108 -2.20 5.62 -6.50
C PHE A 108 -2.69 6.95 -7.06
N GLY A 109 -2.24 8.05 -6.47
CA GLY A 109 -2.59 9.38 -6.94
C GLY A 109 -1.39 10.30 -6.96
N ASP A 110 -1.13 10.92 -8.10
CA ASP A 110 -0.07 11.91 -8.20
C ASP A 110 -0.54 13.24 -7.60
N PRO A 111 0.38 14.09 -7.11
CA PRO A 111 0.03 15.47 -6.76
C PRO A 111 -0.54 16.20 -7.97
N PHE A 112 -1.41 17.14 -7.71
CA PHE A 112 -1.94 17.98 -8.79
C PHE A 112 -2.13 19.41 -8.29
N GLU A 113 -2.25 20.33 -9.23
CA GLU A 113 -2.40 21.76 -8.93
C GLU A 113 -3.76 22.05 -8.29
N PRO A 114 -3.83 23.05 -7.39
CA PRO A 114 -5.10 23.48 -6.83
C PRO A 114 -6.11 23.84 -7.93
N GLY A 115 -7.36 23.43 -7.74
CA GLY A 115 -8.41 23.71 -8.70
C GLY A 115 -8.87 25.18 -8.64
N LEU A 116 -8.99 25.80 -9.80
CA LEU A 116 -9.41 27.19 -9.88
C LEU A 116 -10.85 27.41 -9.40
N SER A 117 -11.71 26.41 -9.61
CA SER A 117 -13.13 26.51 -9.26
C SER A 117 -13.41 26.60 -7.76
N ARG A 118 -12.44 26.23 -6.92
CA ARG A 118 -12.64 26.23 -5.46
C ARG A 118 -11.73 27.22 -4.73
N VAL A 119 -11.05 28.11 -5.48
CA VAL A 119 -10.00 28.98 -4.93
C VAL A 119 -10.48 29.86 -3.77
N GLN A 120 -11.73 30.33 -3.79
CA GLN A 120 -12.22 31.22 -2.77
C GLN A 120 -12.60 30.53 -1.45
N TRP A 121 -12.61 29.19 -1.41
CA TRP A 121 -12.99 28.45 -0.20
C TRP A 121 -11.87 27.60 0.40
N VAL A 122 -10.72 27.52 -0.26
CA VAL A 122 -9.63 26.65 0.20
C VAL A 122 -8.58 27.44 0.96
N GLU A 123 -7.86 26.73 1.83
CA GLU A 123 -6.65 27.22 2.45
C GLU A 123 -5.55 26.18 2.28
N ARG A 124 -4.30 26.59 2.41
CA ARG A 124 -3.17 25.66 2.33
C ARG A 124 -3.12 24.78 3.57
N MET A 125 -2.82 23.49 3.37
CA MET A 125 -2.62 22.54 4.47
C MET A 125 -1.27 22.77 5.18
N HIS A 126 -0.36 23.41 4.50
CA HIS A 126 0.97 23.69 5.02
C HIS A 126 1.51 25.01 4.48
#